data_c0ba8fae8fa3d26824e73ceb7ab5099f
#
_entry.id   c0ba8fae8fa3d26824e73ceb7ab5099f
#
_cell.length_a   1.000
_cell.length_b   1.000
_cell.length_c   1.000
_cell.angle_alpha   90.00
_cell.angle_beta   90.00
_cell.angle_gamma   90.00
#
_symmetry.space_group_name_H-M   'P 1'
#
loop_
_entity.id
_entity.type
_entity.pdbx_description
1 polymer ?
#
loop_
_entity_poly.entity_id
_entity_poly.type
_entity_poly.pdbx_seq_one_letter_code
_entity_poly.pdbx_strand_id
1 'polypeptide(L)'
;RDFEFATKFNIPIIQVIAKDGKEIENMTEAYTEAAGTMINSGDWNGMESSVLKKEAPAMIEKMGFGRKTTNYKLRDWVFSRQRYWGEPIPIVHCPDCGCVPVPEDQLPLLLPEVEKYEPTGTGESPLAAIDEWVNTTCPCCGKPAKRETNTMPQWAGSSWYFLRYVDNKNDKELVSREKADKYLPVDMYIGGVEHAVLHLLYSRFYTKFLHDIGVIDFDEPFKKLFNQGMICKKPDDIEKYGTKAMKMSKSMGNVVSPDTLVNDYGCDSLRMYELFVGPPETDAEW
;
A
#
# COMPACT_ATOMS: atom_id res chain seq x y z
N ARG A 1 6.84 -25.32 -6.96
CA ARG A 1 6.49 -25.07 -5.53
C ARG A 1 5.43 -26.04 -5.04
N ASP A 2 4.21 -26.06 -5.63
CA ASP A 2 3.08 -26.88 -5.14
C ASP A 2 3.34 -28.38 -5.40
N PHE A 3 3.91 -28.75 -6.54
CA PHE A 3 4.33 -30.11 -6.86
C PHE A 3 5.40 -30.62 -5.89
N GLU A 4 6.44 -29.84 -5.64
CA GLU A 4 7.52 -30.17 -4.70
C GLU A 4 6.98 -30.34 -3.27
N PHE A 5 6.06 -29.48 -2.87
CA PHE A 5 5.41 -29.56 -1.57
C PHE A 5 4.57 -30.86 -1.46
N ALA A 6 3.73 -31.14 -2.44
CA ALA A 6 2.91 -32.36 -2.46
C ALA A 6 3.78 -33.62 -2.42
N THR A 7 4.85 -33.66 -3.21
CA THR A 7 5.80 -34.78 -3.22
C THR A 7 6.49 -34.95 -1.85
N LYS A 8 6.97 -33.85 -1.25
CA LYS A 8 7.65 -33.88 0.05
C LYS A 8 6.76 -34.38 1.18
N PHE A 9 5.48 -34.07 1.14
CA PHE A 9 4.51 -34.46 2.20
C PHE A 9 3.61 -35.59 1.81
N ASN A 10 3.92 -36.34 0.72
CA ASN A 10 3.15 -37.47 0.21
C ASN A 10 1.65 -37.15 0.00
N ILE A 11 1.36 -35.96 -0.46
CA ILE A 11 -0.01 -35.54 -0.84
C ILE A 11 -0.29 -36.10 -2.25
N PRO A 12 -1.46 -36.74 -2.48
CA PRO A 12 -1.79 -37.24 -3.82
C PRO A 12 -1.76 -36.16 -4.89
N ILE A 13 -1.12 -36.46 -6.01
CA ILE A 13 -1.06 -35.60 -7.17
C ILE A 13 -1.84 -36.26 -8.29
N ILE A 14 -2.87 -35.57 -8.80
CA ILE A 14 -3.69 -36.05 -9.90
C ILE A 14 -3.43 -35.13 -11.09
N GLN A 15 -2.96 -35.72 -12.20
CA GLN A 15 -2.79 -34.98 -13.44
C GLN A 15 -4.16 -34.72 -14.08
N VAL A 16 -4.49 -33.47 -14.35
CA VAL A 16 -5.77 -33.05 -14.95
C VAL A 16 -5.63 -32.43 -16.34
N ILE A 17 -4.41 -32.11 -16.75
CA ILE A 17 -4.09 -31.61 -18.10
C ILE A 17 -2.96 -32.49 -18.66
N ALA A 18 -3.14 -33.02 -19.83
CA ALA A 18 -2.18 -33.88 -20.49
C ALA A 18 -1.88 -33.44 -21.92
N LYS A 19 -0.64 -33.55 -22.34
CA LYS A 19 -0.26 -33.42 -23.73
C LYS A 19 -0.83 -34.62 -24.50
N ASP A 20 -1.52 -34.37 -25.58
CA ASP A 20 -2.13 -35.41 -26.42
C ASP A 20 -3.10 -36.36 -25.66
N GLY A 21 -3.68 -35.92 -24.55
CA GLY A 21 -4.65 -36.70 -23.76
C GLY A 21 -4.10 -37.92 -23.03
N LYS A 22 -2.77 -38.04 -22.91
CA LYS A 22 -2.12 -39.18 -22.24
C LYS A 22 -1.56 -38.78 -20.87
N GLU A 23 -1.91 -39.53 -19.87
CA GLU A 23 -1.37 -39.36 -18.52
C GLU A 23 0.11 -39.75 -18.45
N ILE A 24 0.89 -39.02 -17.65
CA ILE A 24 2.30 -39.30 -17.39
C ILE A 24 2.37 -40.29 -16.22
N GLU A 25 2.79 -41.54 -16.48
CA GLU A 25 2.81 -42.62 -15.46
C GLU A 25 3.68 -42.28 -14.21
N ASN A 26 4.81 -41.56 -14.42
CA ASN A 26 5.72 -41.18 -13.36
C ASN A 26 6.07 -39.70 -13.50
N MET A 27 5.25 -38.84 -12.90
CA MET A 27 5.47 -37.42 -12.94
C MET A 27 6.60 -37.02 -11.97
N THR A 28 7.71 -36.51 -12.51
CA THR A 28 8.88 -36.07 -11.75
C THR A 28 8.91 -34.55 -11.54
N GLU A 29 8.10 -33.82 -12.28
CA GLU A 29 7.99 -32.36 -12.21
C GLU A 29 6.55 -31.92 -12.53
N ALA A 30 6.22 -30.67 -12.17
CA ALA A 30 4.92 -30.10 -12.49
C ALA A 30 4.72 -29.95 -13.99
N TYR A 31 3.54 -30.30 -14.50
CA TYR A 31 3.16 -29.97 -15.87
C TYR A 31 2.86 -28.46 -15.98
N THR A 32 3.66 -27.75 -16.74
CA THR A 32 3.60 -26.28 -16.84
C THR A 32 3.17 -25.77 -18.22
N GLU A 33 2.89 -26.67 -19.17
CA GLU A 33 2.41 -26.28 -20.49
C GLU A 33 1.05 -25.60 -20.41
N ALA A 34 0.89 -24.54 -21.18
CA ALA A 34 -0.33 -23.72 -21.15
C ALA A 34 -1.55 -24.38 -21.82
N ALA A 35 -1.32 -25.35 -22.68
CA ALA A 35 -2.36 -26.05 -23.43
C ALA A 35 -2.22 -27.56 -23.29
N GLY A 36 -3.31 -28.23 -23.37
CA GLY A 36 -3.41 -29.69 -23.34
C GLY A 36 -4.84 -30.14 -23.18
N THR A 37 -5.05 -31.45 -23.27
CA THR A 37 -6.37 -32.05 -23.15
C THR A 37 -6.68 -32.37 -21.68
N MET A 38 -7.88 -32.08 -21.25
CA MET A 38 -8.35 -32.41 -19.89
C MET A 38 -8.50 -33.91 -19.74
N ILE A 39 -7.96 -34.44 -18.64
CA ILE A 39 -8.08 -35.83 -18.18
C ILE A 39 -8.43 -35.85 -16.71
N ASN A 40 -8.91 -36.95 -16.16
CA ASN A 40 -9.27 -37.11 -14.73
C ASN A 40 -10.16 -35.97 -14.19
N SER A 41 -11.00 -35.36 -15.03
CA SER A 41 -11.78 -34.15 -14.75
C SER A 41 -13.29 -34.31 -14.96
N GLY A 42 -13.80 -35.56 -14.92
CA GLY A 42 -15.24 -35.85 -15.10
C GLY A 42 -15.79 -35.40 -16.45
N ASP A 43 -16.85 -34.61 -16.41
CA ASP A 43 -17.53 -34.09 -17.62
C ASP A 43 -16.66 -33.21 -18.52
N TRP A 44 -15.52 -32.75 -18.02
CA TRP A 44 -14.60 -31.91 -18.79
C TRP A 44 -13.50 -32.70 -19.50
N ASN A 45 -13.46 -34.02 -19.33
CA ASN A 45 -12.51 -34.88 -20.04
C ASN A 45 -12.60 -34.71 -21.54
N GLY A 46 -11.45 -34.63 -22.20
CA GLY A 46 -11.36 -34.45 -23.65
C GLY A 46 -11.44 -32.99 -24.12
N MET A 47 -11.81 -32.05 -23.25
CA MET A 47 -11.79 -30.64 -23.63
C MET A 47 -10.36 -30.08 -23.65
N GLU A 48 -10.11 -29.15 -24.58
CA GLU A 48 -8.88 -28.35 -24.58
C GLU A 48 -8.84 -27.44 -23.38
N SER A 49 -7.76 -27.47 -22.60
CA SER A 49 -7.60 -26.66 -21.37
C SER A 49 -7.69 -25.16 -21.62
N SER A 50 -7.25 -24.70 -22.80
CA SER A 50 -7.34 -23.29 -23.21
C SER A 50 -8.78 -22.83 -23.46
N VAL A 51 -9.63 -23.73 -23.99
CA VAL A 51 -11.06 -23.50 -24.18
C VAL A 51 -11.78 -23.57 -22.85
N LEU A 52 -11.54 -24.62 -22.07
CA LEU A 52 -12.15 -24.78 -20.74
C LEU A 52 -11.85 -23.59 -19.83
N LYS A 53 -10.64 -23.08 -19.82
CA LYS A 53 -10.27 -21.89 -19.01
C LYS A 53 -11.15 -20.66 -19.29
N LYS A 54 -11.65 -20.51 -20.52
CA LYS A 54 -12.54 -19.41 -20.89
C LYS A 54 -14.01 -19.72 -20.55
N GLU A 55 -14.43 -20.96 -20.71
CA GLU A 55 -15.82 -21.39 -20.57
C GLU A 55 -16.17 -21.86 -19.15
N ALA A 56 -15.21 -22.34 -18.39
CA ALA A 56 -15.43 -22.86 -17.04
C ALA A 56 -16.20 -21.91 -16.09
N PRO A 57 -15.96 -20.59 -16.05
CA PRO A 57 -16.74 -19.71 -15.21
C PRO A 57 -18.24 -19.75 -15.49
N ALA A 58 -18.64 -19.79 -16.76
CA ALA A 58 -20.04 -19.87 -17.15
C ALA A 58 -20.65 -21.26 -16.87
N MET A 59 -19.85 -22.31 -17.06
CA MET A 59 -20.27 -23.70 -16.75
C MET A 59 -20.48 -23.89 -15.23
N ILE A 60 -19.56 -23.40 -14.41
CA ILE A 60 -19.64 -23.46 -12.95
C ILE A 60 -20.85 -22.68 -12.41
N GLU A 61 -21.12 -21.51 -13.02
CA GLU A 61 -22.28 -20.69 -12.68
C GLU A 61 -23.59 -21.42 -13.01
N LYS A 62 -23.68 -22.06 -14.19
CA LYS A 62 -24.81 -22.88 -14.60
C LYS A 62 -25.01 -24.10 -13.69
N MET A 63 -23.94 -24.67 -13.18
CA MET A 63 -23.98 -25.80 -12.22
C MET A 63 -24.36 -25.36 -10.80
N GLY A 64 -24.41 -24.07 -10.50
CA GLY A 64 -24.73 -23.54 -9.16
C GLY A 64 -23.57 -23.63 -8.17
N PHE A 65 -22.34 -23.93 -8.61
CA PHE A 65 -21.16 -24.07 -7.72
C PHE A 65 -20.39 -22.80 -7.51
N GLY A 66 -20.69 -21.74 -8.27
CA GLY A 66 -20.00 -20.47 -8.16
C GLY A 66 -20.58 -19.39 -9.07
N ARG A 67 -19.92 -18.26 -9.13
CA ARG A 67 -20.26 -17.16 -10.03
C ARG A 67 -19.00 -16.58 -10.66
N LYS A 68 -19.12 -16.04 -11.89
CA LYS A 68 -18.04 -15.29 -12.51
C LYS A 68 -17.78 -14.01 -11.71
N THR A 69 -16.54 -13.78 -11.35
CA THR A 69 -16.10 -12.56 -10.69
C THR A 69 -14.90 -11.96 -11.42
N THR A 70 -14.76 -10.64 -11.33
CA THR A 70 -13.58 -9.94 -11.82
C THR A 70 -12.74 -9.53 -10.64
N ASN A 71 -11.49 -10.00 -10.60
CA ASN A 71 -10.50 -9.57 -9.64
C ASN A 71 -9.54 -8.59 -10.30
N TYR A 72 -9.31 -7.46 -9.68
CA TYR A 72 -8.35 -6.48 -10.15
C TYR A 72 -6.94 -6.84 -9.64
N LYS A 73 -5.91 -6.54 -10.45
CA LYS A 73 -4.51 -6.73 -10.04
C LYS A 73 -4.09 -5.77 -8.94
N LEU A 74 -4.67 -4.57 -8.91
CA LEU A 74 -4.49 -3.62 -7.84
C LEU A 74 -5.19 -4.15 -6.59
N ARG A 75 -4.44 -4.29 -5.50
CA ARG A 75 -4.98 -4.72 -4.21
C ARG A 75 -5.69 -3.57 -3.53
N ASP A 76 -6.73 -3.89 -2.76
CA ASP A 76 -7.38 -2.91 -1.91
C ASP A 76 -6.37 -2.30 -0.93
N TRP A 77 -6.53 -1.02 -0.69
CA TRP A 77 -5.73 -0.35 0.33
C TRP A 77 -6.27 -0.66 1.72
N VAL A 78 -5.56 -1.51 2.44
CA VAL A 78 -5.83 -1.74 3.86
C VAL A 78 -5.23 -0.57 4.63
N PHE A 79 -6.05 0.41 4.97
CA PHE A 79 -5.59 1.65 5.61
C PHE A 79 -5.64 1.63 7.15
N SER A 80 -6.13 0.59 7.79
CA SER A 80 -6.12 0.43 9.24
C SER A 80 -4.81 -0.18 9.75
N ARG A 81 -4.28 0.35 10.83
CA ARG A 81 -3.06 -0.12 11.49
C ARG A 81 -3.27 -0.27 13.00
N GLN A 82 -2.74 -1.33 13.55
CA GLN A 82 -2.70 -1.61 15.00
C GLN A 82 -1.49 -0.90 15.62
N ARG A 83 -1.47 0.43 15.51
CA ARG A 83 -0.37 1.28 16.00
C ARG A 83 -0.94 2.50 16.70
N TYR A 84 -0.20 2.99 17.70
CA TYR A 84 -0.55 4.24 18.37
C TYR A 84 -0.37 5.44 17.41
N TRP A 85 0.79 5.54 16.76
CA TRP A 85 1.07 6.63 15.83
C TRP A 85 0.36 6.48 14.49
N GLY A 86 -0.50 7.43 14.19
CA GLY A 86 -1.28 7.55 12.98
C GLY A 86 -2.49 8.43 13.24
N GLU A 87 -3.19 8.83 12.19
CA GLU A 87 -4.45 9.56 12.34
C GLU A 87 -5.54 8.63 12.88
N PRO A 88 -6.22 8.97 13.98
CA PRO A 88 -7.36 8.19 14.48
C PRO A 88 -8.47 8.11 13.44
N ILE A 89 -9.07 6.94 13.30
CA ILE A 89 -10.21 6.76 12.39
C ILE A 89 -11.48 7.25 13.12
N PRO A 90 -12.19 8.25 12.61
CA PRO A 90 -13.31 8.88 13.33
C PRO A 90 -14.59 8.05 13.23
N ILE A 91 -14.55 6.82 13.72
CA ILE A 91 -15.67 5.87 13.73
C ILE A 91 -15.91 5.38 15.16
N VAL A 92 -17.17 5.22 15.49
CA VAL A 92 -17.65 4.61 16.72
C VAL A 92 -18.40 3.31 16.39
N HIS A 93 -18.05 2.23 17.05
CA HIS A 93 -18.70 0.93 16.94
C HIS A 93 -19.81 0.81 18.00
N CYS A 94 -21.04 0.82 17.57
CA CYS A 94 -22.23 0.66 18.41
C CYS A 94 -22.83 -0.74 18.20
N PRO A 95 -23.17 -1.48 19.26
CA PRO A 95 -23.82 -2.78 19.13
C PRO A 95 -25.14 -2.76 18.36
N ASP A 96 -25.90 -1.65 18.46
CA ASP A 96 -27.21 -1.52 17.82
C ASP A 96 -27.15 -0.81 16.46
N CYS A 97 -26.30 0.22 16.33
CA CYS A 97 -26.23 1.07 15.12
C CYS A 97 -25.12 0.67 14.13
N GLY A 98 -24.22 -0.24 14.53
CA GLY A 98 -23.06 -0.60 13.73
C GLY A 98 -21.97 0.48 13.75
N CYS A 99 -21.35 0.74 12.61
CA CYS A 99 -20.32 1.77 12.45
C CYS A 99 -20.97 3.15 12.28
N VAL A 100 -20.70 4.05 13.21
CA VAL A 100 -21.25 5.41 13.24
C VAL A 100 -20.10 6.43 13.16
N PRO A 101 -20.14 7.41 12.25
CA PRO A 101 -19.10 8.44 12.20
C PRO A 101 -19.13 9.33 13.45
N VAL A 102 -17.97 9.79 13.88
CA VAL A 102 -17.84 10.83 14.90
C VAL A 102 -18.41 12.13 14.33
N PRO A 103 -19.27 12.87 15.07
CA PRO A 103 -19.81 14.14 14.62
C PRO A 103 -18.73 15.18 14.27
N GLU A 104 -19.00 16.02 13.28
CA GLU A 104 -18.02 17.01 12.79
C GLU A 104 -17.60 18.01 13.87
N ASP A 105 -18.48 18.37 14.79
CA ASP A 105 -18.22 19.26 15.91
C ASP A 105 -17.28 18.65 16.99
N GLN A 106 -17.00 17.34 16.90
CA GLN A 106 -16.04 16.62 17.74
C GLN A 106 -14.71 16.33 17.02
N LEU A 107 -14.52 16.86 15.82
CA LEU A 107 -13.27 16.75 15.08
C LEU A 107 -12.35 17.96 15.35
N PRO A 108 -11.03 17.80 15.33
CA PRO A 108 -10.29 16.55 15.06
C PRO A 108 -10.34 15.58 16.24
N LEU A 109 -10.49 14.28 15.94
CA LEU A 109 -10.30 13.24 16.96
C LEU A 109 -8.81 13.11 17.27
N LEU A 110 -8.43 13.42 18.52
CA LEU A 110 -7.03 13.38 18.95
C LEU A 110 -6.66 12.05 19.58
N LEU A 111 -5.39 11.66 19.44
CA LEU A 111 -4.82 10.57 20.21
C LEU A 111 -4.76 10.94 21.69
N PRO A 112 -5.01 10.00 22.62
CA PRO A 112 -4.84 10.24 24.05
C PRO A 112 -3.35 10.42 24.40
N GLU A 113 -3.04 11.30 25.32
CA GLU A 113 -1.69 11.39 25.86
C GLU A 113 -1.42 10.19 26.78
N VAL A 114 -0.34 9.47 26.52
CA VAL A 114 0.05 8.26 27.26
C VAL A 114 1.55 8.26 27.52
N GLU A 115 1.94 7.77 28.69
CA GLU A 115 3.36 7.61 29.03
C GLU A 115 4.02 6.47 28.25
N LYS A 116 3.25 5.41 27.90
CA LYS A 116 3.71 4.23 27.16
C LYS A 116 2.64 3.74 26.21
N TYR A 117 3.07 3.22 25.06
CA TYR A 117 2.23 2.61 24.02
C TYR A 117 2.89 1.33 23.50
N GLU A 118 2.96 0.33 24.35
CA GLU A 118 3.54 -0.98 23.98
C GLU A 118 2.52 -1.83 23.20
N PRO A 119 2.99 -2.69 22.29
CA PRO A 119 2.12 -3.66 21.63
C PRO A 119 1.41 -4.55 22.65
N THR A 120 0.13 -4.80 22.45
CA THR A 120 -0.70 -5.61 23.36
C THR A 120 -0.32 -7.09 23.41
N GLY A 121 0.43 -7.58 22.42
CA GLY A 121 0.73 -9.00 22.25
C GLY A 121 -0.43 -9.84 21.72
N THR A 122 -1.64 -9.26 21.61
CA THR A 122 -2.85 -9.92 21.11
C THR A 122 -3.13 -9.63 19.63
N GLY A 123 -2.36 -8.74 19.02
CA GLY A 123 -2.60 -8.22 17.68
C GLY A 123 -3.56 -7.02 17.62
N GLU A 124 -4.09 -6.59 18.77
CA GLU A 124 -4.90 -5.37 18.86
C GLU A 124 -4.02 -4.12 18.94
N SER A 125 -4.61 -2.98 18.60
CA SER A 125 -3.95 -1.68 18.73
C SER A 125 -3.62 -1.36 20.20
N PRO A 126 -2.50 -0.68 20.48
CA PRO A 126 -2.22 -0.15 21.81
C PRO A 126 -3.33 0.75 22.36
N LEU A 127 -4.07 1.44 21.48
CA LEU A 127 -5.24 2.24 21.86
C LEU A 127 -6.36 1.41 22.50
N ALA A 128 -6.47 0.13 22.14
CA ALA A 128 -7.51 -0.75 22.68
C ALA A 128 -7.39 -0.98 24.21
N ALA A 129 -6.20 -0.78 24.76
CA ALA A 129 -5.94 -0.90 26.19
C ALA A 129 -6.26 0.37 27.00
N ILE A 130 -6.69 1.46 26.34
CA ILE A 130 -6.95 2.76 26.99
C ILE A 130 -8.46 2.93 27.12
N ASP A 131 -9.02 2.36 28.19
CA ASP A 131 -10.47 2.33 28.42
C ASP A 131 -11.13 3.70 28.40
N GLU A 132 -10.50 4.73 28.96
CA GLU A 132 -11.02 6.09 28.99
C GLU A 132 -11.17 6.71 27.60
N TRP A 133 -10.31 6.32 26.67
CA TRP A 133 -10.37 6.79 25.29
C TRP A 133 -11.29 5.93 24.43
N VAL A 134 -11.26 4.60 24.61
CA VAL A 134 -12.04 3.63 23.81
C VAL A 134 -13.52 3.73 24.09
N ASN A 135 -13.91 3.79 25.37
CA ASN A 135 -15.33 3.79 25.75
C ASN A 135 -15.95 5.17 25.52
N THR A 136 -17.07 5.17 24.83
CA THR A 136 -17.79 6.39 24.45
C THR A 136 -19.28 6.12 24.35
N THR A 137 -20.06 7.13 24.00
CA THR A 137 -21.47 7.00 23.69
C THR A 137 -21.70 7.07 22.19
N CYS A 138 -22.64 6.27 21.69
CA CYS A 138 -23.01 6.28 20.30
C CYS A 138 -23.63 7.64 19.92
N PRO A 139 -23.11 8.35 18.91
CA PRO A 139 -23.69 9.63 18.49
C PRO A 139 -25.12 9.52 17.94
N CYS A 140 -25.51 8.33 17.48
CA CYS A 140 -26.82 8.09 16.89
C CYS A 140 -27.88 7.75 17.94
N CYS A 141 -27.61 6.83 18.88
CA CYS A 141 -28.62 6.33 19.82
C CYS A 141 -28.32 6.61 21.30
N GLY A 142 -27.18 7.21 21.62
CA GLY A 142 -26.79 7.57 22.99
C GLY A 142 -26.40 6.39 23.88
N LYS A 143 -26.38 5.15 23.39
CA LYS A 143 -26.00 3.97 24.15
C LYS A 143 -24.48 3.81 24.24
N PRO A 144 -23.97 3.02 25.20
CA PRO A 144 -22.56 2.71 25.29
C PRO A 144 -22.01 2.13 23.98
N ALA A 145 -20.85 2.63 23.55
CA ALA A 145 -20.20 2.25 22.31
C ALA A 145 -18.69 2.37 22.46
N LYS A 146 -17.94 1.92 21.46
CA LYS A 146 -16.47 1.95 21.46
C LYS A 146 -15.94 2.70 20.27
N ARG A 147 -14.91 3.53 20.46
CA ARG A 147 -14.16 4.13 19.35
C ARG A 147 -13.38 3.07 18.58
N GLU A 148 -13.19 3.31 17.28
CA GLU A 148 -12.22 2.56 16.48
C GLU A 148 -10.81 2.74 17.07
N THR A 149 -10.12 1.65 17.33
CA THR A 149 -8.79 1.67 17.96
C THR A 149 -7.64 1.58 16.97
N ASN A 150 -7.91 1.25 15.71
CA ASN A 150 -6.91 1.33 14.66
C ASN A 150 -6.66 2.77 14.25
N THR A 151 -5.47 3.03 13.75
CA THR A 151 -5.10 4.33 13.18
C THR A 151 -4.85 4.20 11.67
N MET A 152 -4.96 5.29 10.93
CA MET A 152 -4.57 5.32 9.53
C MET A 152 -3.05 5.33 9.41
N PRO A 153 -2.46 4.73 8.36
CA PRO A 153 -1.03 4.80 8.12
C PRO A 153 -0.61 6.25 7.77
N GLN A 154 0.65 6.57 8.01
CA GLN A 154 1.22 7.88 7.66
C GLN A 154 0.97 8.33 6.21
N TRP A 155 0.78 7.39 5.29
CA TRP A 155 0.44 7.70 3.90
C TRP A 155 -0.96 8.32 3.74
N ALA A 156 -1.85 8.13 4.68
CA ALA A 156 -3.16 8.77 4.67
C ALA A 156 -3.02 10.29 4.82
N GLY A 157 -2.32 10.74 5.85
CA GLY A 157 -2.06 12.17 6.07
C GLY A 157 -1.21 12.79 4.97
N SER A 158 -0.12 12.13 4.55
CA SER A 158 0.76 12.66 3.51
C SER A 158 0.13 12.66 2.11
N SER A 159 -0.97 11.95 1.89
CA SER A 159 -1.62 11.86 0.58
C SER A 159 -2.26 13.16 0.09
N TRP A 160 -2.58 14.06 0.98
CA TRP A 160 -3.31 15.30 0.69
C TRP A 160 -2.63 16.57 1.21
N TYR A 161 -1.42 16.48 1.76
CA TYR A 161 -0.73 17.60 2.40
C TYR A 161 -0.60 18.83 1.48
N PHE A 162 -0.39 18.65 0.17
CA PHE A 162 -0.24 19.71 -0.80
C PHE A 162 -1.53 20.55 -0.95
N LEU A 163 -2.71 19.95 -0.76
CA LEU A 163 -3.98 20.69 -0.68
C LEU A 163 -3.98 21.63 0.55
N ARG A 164 -3.56 21.11 1.69
CA ARG A 164 -3.53 21.89 2.92
C ARG A 164 -2.47 23.00 2.92
N TYR A 165 -1.38 22.83 2.19
CA TYR A 165 -0.34 23.86 2.06
C TYR A 165 -0.83 25.15 1.48
N VAL A 166 -1.74 25.11 0.51
CA VAL A 166 -2.27 26.34 -0.12
C VAL A 166 -3.27 27.04 0.76
N ASP A 167 -3.82 26.38 1.79
CA ASP A 167 -4.84 26.93 2.68
C ASP A 167 -4.69 26.48 4.14
N ASN A 168 -3.50 26.54 4.68
CA ASN A 168 -3.13 25.97 5.98
C ASN A 168 -3.80 26.62 7.21
N LYS A 169 -4.42 27.79 7.04
CA LYS A 169 -5.14 28.53 8.11
C LYS A 169 -6.67 28.44 7.99
N ASN A 170 -7.17 27.66 7.05
CA ASN A 170 -8.59 27.47 6.89
C ASN A 170 -9.09 26.51 7.99
N ASP A 171 -9.99 26.98 8.84
CA ASP A 171 -10.59 26.24 9.95
C ASP A 171 -12.00 25.71 9.64
N LYS A 172 -12.50 25.97 8.43
CA LYS A 172 -13.88 25.64 8.01
C LYS A 172 -13.96 24.48 7.04
N GLU A 173 -12.93 24.31 6.21
CA GLU A 173 -12.91 23.30 5.15
C GLU A 173 -11.50 22.81 4.87
N LEU A 174 -11.38 21.69 4.18
CA LEU A 174 -10.12 21.06 3.81
C LEU A 174 -9.19 22.04 3.06
N VAL A 175 -9.75 22.73 2.08
CA VAL A 175 -9.13 23.76 1.25
C VAL A 175 -10.24 24.60 0.61
N SER A 176 -10.10 25.91 0.56
CA SER A 176 -11.08 26.73 -0.16
C SER A 176 -10.99 26.49 -1.66
N ARG A 177 -12.15 26.44 -2.31
CA ARG A 177 -12.23 26.23 -3.75
C ARG A 177 -11.41 27.24 -4.53
N GLU A 178 -11.52 28.52 -4.17
CA GLU A 178 -10.76 29.62 -4.81
C GLU A 178 -9.26 29.36 -4.80
N LYS A 179 -8.69 28.92 -3.67
CA LYS A 179 -7.26 28.66 -3.56
C LYS A 179 -6.86 27.36 -4.28
N ALA A 180 -7.69 26.33 -4.20
CA ALA A 180 -7.45 25.09 -4.93
C ALA A 180 -7.38 25.36 -6.43
N ASP A 181 -8.35 26.05 -7.00
CA ASP A 181 -8.41 26.35 -8.43
C ASP A 181 -7.27 27.25 -8.90
N LYS A 182 -6.77 28.13 -8.01
CA LYS A 182 -5.69 29.06 -8.34
C LYS A 182 -4.31 28.43 -8.32
N TYR A 183 -4.04 27.56 -7.38
CA TYR A 183 -2.68 27.07 -7.08
C TYR A 183 -2.45 25.59 -7.40
N LEU A 184 -3.49 24.84 -7.71
CA LEU A 184 -3.42 23.41 -7.97
C LEU A 184 -4.00 23.07 -9.35
N PRO A 185 -3.68 21.90 -9.92
CA PRO A 185 -2.73 20.90 -9.42
C PRO A 185 -1.29 21.40 -9.39
N VAL A 186 -0.44 20.74 -8.60
CA VAL A 186 0.98 21.09 -8.44
C VAL A 186 1.71 21.06 -9.78
N ASP A 187 2.44 22.11 -10.14
CA ASP A 187 3.08 22.21 -11.47
C ASP A 187 4.19 21.20 -11.67
N MET A 188 5.05 20.99 -10.67
CA MET A 188 6.13 20.01 -10.70
C MET A 188 6.28 19.34 -9.34
N TYR A 189 6.29 18.01 -9.35
CA TYR A 189 6.47 17.19 -8.18
C TYR A 189 7.77 16.40 -8.28
N ILE A 190 8.66 16.59 -7.31
CA ILE A 190 9.98 15.97 -7.29
C ILE A 190 10.04 14.95 -6.19
N GLY A 191 10.42 13.73 -6.51
CA GLY A 191 10.49 12.66 -5.53
C GLY A 191 11.03 11.36 -6.09
N GLY A 192 11.45 10.45 -5.20
CA GLY A 192 12.01 9.16 -5.57
C GLY A 192 11.01 8.26 -6.29
N VAL A 193 11.51 7.46 -7.23
CA VAL A 193 10.72 6.51 -8.02
C VAL A 193 10.01 5.46 -7.16
N GLU A 194 10.52 5.16 -5.97
CA GLU A 194 9.92 4.24 -5.01
C GLU A 194 8.52 4.64 -4.56
N HIS A 195 8.20 5.94 -4.64
CA HIS A 195 6.89 6.46 -4.28
C HIS A 195 5.81 6.22 -5.33
N ALA A 196 6.16 5.68 -6.51
CA ALA A 196 5.19 5.36 -7.55
C ALA A 196 4.09 4.39 -7.07
N VAL A 197 4.45 3.44 -6.19
CA VAL A 197 3.52 2.46 -5.58
C VAL A 197 3.19 2.78 -4.12
N LEU A 198 3.61 3.92 -3.62
CA LEU A 198 3.40 4.40 -2.24
C LEU A 198 2.67 5.75 -2.27
N HIS A 199 3.36 6.82 -1.88
CA HIS A 199 2.79 8.16 -1.76
C HIS A 199 2.06 8.66 -3.02
N LEU A 200 2.65 8.48 -4.20
CA LEU A 200 2.04 8.95 -5.46
C LEU A 200 0.73 8.22 -5.78
N LEU A 201 0.66 6.91 -5.52
CA LEU A 201 -0.55 6.14 -5.70
C LEU A 201 -1.68 6.64 -4.79
N TYR A 202 -1.36 6.87 -3.52
CA TYR A 202 -2.35 7.32 -2.54
C TYR A 202 -2.75 8.79 -2.77
N SER A 203 -1.84 9.66 -3.15
CA SER A 203 -2.16 11.05 -3.51
C SER A 203 -3.11 11.12 -4.69
N ARG A 204 -2.90 10.30 -5.73
CA ARG A 204 -3.81 10.19 -6.86
C ARG A 204 -5.18 9.65 -6.45
N PHE A 205 -5.22 8.63 -5.58
CA PHE A 205 -6.46 8.09 -5.06
C PHE A 205 -7.28 9.15 -4.31
N TYR A 206 -6.65 9.88 -3.38
CA TYR A 206 -7.31 10.96 -2.65
C TYR A 206 -7.80 12.07 -3.56
N THR A 207 -6.97 12.51 -4.51
CA THR A 207 -7.35 13.55 -5.46
C THR A 207 -8.58 13.14 -6.29
N LYS A 208 -8.59 11.93 -6.83
CA LYS A 208 -9.73 11.41 -7.59
C LYS A 208 -11.00 11.31 -6.73
N PHE A 209 -10.87 10.82 -5.50
CA PHE A 209 -11.97 10.77 -4.56
C PHE A 209 -12.53 12.16 -4.25
N LEU A 210 -11.68 13.14 -3.92
CA LEU A 210 -12.09 14.52 -3.64
C LEU A 210 -12.72 15.20 -4.86
N HIS A 211 -12.23 14.89 -6.06
CA HIS A 211 -12.86 15.32 -7.31
C HIS A 211 -14.24 14.69 -7.50
N ASP A 212 -14.39 13.39 -7.30
CA ASP A 212 -15.66 12.66 -7.47
C ASP A 212 -16.75 13.18 -6.52
N ILE A 213 -16.39 13.60 -5.31
CA ILE A 213 -17.34 14.21 -4.35
C ILE A 213 -17.45 15.75 -4.49
N GLY A 214 -16.79 16.36 -5.49
CA GLY A 214 -16.95 17.76 -5.83
C GLY A 214 -16.19 18.76 -4.92
N VAL A 215 -15.21 18.31 -4.13
CA VAL A 215 -14.40 19.18 -3.27
C VAL A 215 -13.37 19.99 -4.10
N ILE A 216 -12.82 19.40 -5.15
CA ILE A 216 -11.85 20.00 -6.08
C ILE A 216 -12.26 19.74 -7.54
N ASP A 217 -11.74 20.54 -8.49
CA ASP A 217 -12.10 20.43 -9.93
C ASP A 217 -11.09 19.63 -10.77
N PHE A 218 -9.97 19.23 -10.21
CA PHE A 218 -8.95 18.46 -10.92
C PHE A 218 -8.90 17.01 -10.38
N ASP A 219 -8.61 16.07 -11.27
CA ASP A 219 -8.57 14.62 -10.98
C ASP A 219 -7.16 14.04 -10.88
N GLU A 220 -6.12 14.85 -11.16
CA GLU A 220 -4.71 14.49 -11.01
C GLU A 220 -3.98 15.52 -10.14
N PRO A 221 -3.20 15.09 -9.12
CA PRO A 221 -2.60 16.00 -8.16
C PRO A 221 -1.40 16.79 -8.72
N PHE A 222 -0.69 16.23 -9.70
CA PHE A 222 0.59 16.74 -10.20
C PHE A 222 0.59 16.82 -11.73
N LYS A 223 0.93 18.00 -12.28
CA LYS A 223 1.03 18.19 -13.74
C LYS A 223 2.27 17.52 -14.32
N LYS A 224 3.38 17.52 -13.57
CA LYS A 224 4.65 16.94 -13.98
C LYS A 224 5.31 16.24 -12.79
N LEU A 225 5.74 15.00 -13.00
CA LEU A 225 6.56 14.24 -12.07
C LEU A 225 8.01 14.26 -12.54
N PHE A 226 8.93 14.56 -11.63
CA PHE A 226 10.35 14.46 -11.85
C PHE A 226 10.95 13.52 -10.79
N ASN A 227 11.43 12.36 -11.23
CA ASN A 227 12.12 11.42 -10.35
C ASN A 227 13.62 11.69 -10.42
N GLN A 228 14.22 12.03 -9.28
CA GLN A 228 15.67 12.12 -9.18
C GLN A 228 16.29 10.72 -9.15
N GLY A 229 17.54 10.63 -9.61
CA GLY A 229 18.39 9.46 -9.47
C GLY A 229 18.77 9.20 -8.00
N MET A 230 19.35 8.06 -7.74
CA MET A 230 19.81 7.67 -6.41
C MET A 230 21.28 8.03 -6.24
N ILE A 231 21.64 8.48 -5.04
CA ILE A 231 23.05 8.55 -4.63
C ILE A 231 23.43 7.19 -4.07
N CYS A 232 24.35 6.52 -4.76
CA CYS A 232 24.82 5.18 -4.48
C CYS A 232 26.21 5.24 -3.86
N LYS A 233 26.52 4.31 -2.95
CA LYS A 233 27.85 4.15 -2.36
C LYS A 233 28.25 2.69 -2.39
N LYS A 234 29.54 2.40 -2.51
CA LYS A 234 30.08 1.05 -2.34
C LYS A 234 29.79 0.57 -0.94
N PRO A 235 29.41 -0.71 -0.74
CA PRO A 235 29.23 -1.26 0.59
C PRO A 235 30.56 -1.29 1.34
N ASP A 236 30.49 -1.13 2.65
CA ASP A 236 31.68 -1.19 3.50
C ASP A 236 32.24 -2.63 3.56
N ASP A 237 31.37 -3.64 3.53
CA ASP A 237 31.76 -5.06 3.43
C ASP A 237 31.76 -5.51 1.95
N ILE A 238 32.88 -5.27 1.29
CA ILE A 238 33.11 -5.61 -0.12
C ILE A 238 33.16 -7.14 -0.35
N GLU A 239 33.61 -7.91 0.62
CA GLU A 239 33.70 -9.38 0.49
C GLU A 239 32.27 -9.98 0.38
N LYS A 240 31.33 -9.45 1.15
CA LYS A 240 29.96 -9.93 1.18
C LYS A 240 29.09 -9.38 0.04
N TYR A 241 29.23 -8.10 -0.30
CA TYR A 241 28.31 -7.40 -1.20
C TYR A 241 28.91 -6.99 -2.55
N GLY A 242 30.23 -7.19 -2.75
CA GLY A 242 30.95 -6.83 -3.97
C GLY A 242 31.34 -5.36 -4.03
N THR A 243 31.93 -4.95 -5.15
CA THR A 243 32.53 -3.63 -5.34
C THR A 243 31.63 -2.61 -6.03
N LYS A 244 30.41 -3.00 -6.43
CA LYS A 244 29.49 -2.12 -7.15
C LYS A 244 28.82 -1.15 -6.18
N ALA A 245 28.78 0.14 -6.56
CA ALA A 245 27.98 1.12 -5.83
C ALA A 245 26.48 0.76 -5.91
N MET A 246 25.80 0.86 -4.81
CA MET A 246 24.39 0.51 -4.67
C MET A 246 23.68 1.46 -3.71
N LYS A 247 22.35 1.44 -3.73
CA LYS A 247 21.53 2.28 -2.85
C LYS A 247 22.02 2.17 -1.41
N MET A 248 22.21 3.31 -0.75
CA MET A 248 22.59 3.37 0.65
C MET A 248 21.52 2.72 1.54
N SER A 249 21.94 1.84 2.43
CA SER A 249 21.08 1.23 3.44
C SER A 249 21.84 0.91 4.72
N LYS A 250 21.14 0.98 5.86
CA LYS A 250 21.75 0.66 7.17
C LYS A 250 22.22 -0.78 7.25
N SER A 251 21.53 -1.72 6.60
CA SER A 251 21.92 -3.15 6.59
C SER A 251 23.19 -3.44 5.81
N MET A 252 23.59 -2.54 4.91
CA MET A 252 24.81 -2.68 4.08
C MET A 252 25.97 -1.86 4.62
N GLY A 253 25.76 -1.06 5.67
CA GLY A 253 26.80 -0.22 6.28
C GLY A 253 27.27 0.95 5.41
N ASN A 254 26.66 1.17 4.25
CA ASN A 254 27.11 2.15 3.26
C ASN A 254 26.41 3.53 3.37
N VAL A 255 25.84 3.85 4.52
CA VAL A 255 25.15 5.14 4.73
C VAL A 255 26.16 6.24 5.03
N VAL A 256 25.98 7.40 4.40
CA VAL A 256 26.69 8.65 4.72
C VAL A 256 25.71 9.58 5.43
N SER A 257 26.09 10.08 6.62
CA SER A 257 25.30 11.03 7.36
C SER A 257 25.57 12.45 6.85
N PRO A 258 24.54 13.20 6.45
CA PRO A 258 24.68 14.62 6.13
C PRO A 258 25.26 15.45 7.28
N ASP A 259 24.94 15.11 8.53
CA ASP A 259 25.42 15.84 9.70
C ASP A 259 26.93 15.86 9.82
N THR A 260 27.59 14.71 9.53
CA THR A 260 29.06 14.63 9.53
C THR A 260 29.63 15.58 8.46
N LEU A 261 29.06 15.57 7.27
CA LEU A 261 29.54 16.41 6.17
C LEU A 261 29.29 17.89 6.41
N VAL A 262 28.13 18.23 6.99
CA VAL A 262 27.84 19.61 7.38
C VAL A 262 28.81 20.11 8.45
N ASN A 263 29.16 19.29 9.41
CA ASN A 263 30.12 19.63 10.45
C ASN A 263 31.55 19.80 9.90
N ASP A 264 31.96 18.93 8.97
CA ASP A 264 33.32 18.92 8.44
C ASP A 264 33.52 19.99 7.34
N TYR A 265 32.54 20.20 6.48
CA TYR A 265 32.69 21.01 5.25
C TYR A 265 31.70 22.19 5.15
N GLY A 266 30.70 22.23 5.99
CA GLY A 266 29.63 23.21 5.94
C GLY A 266 28.46 22.81 5.02
N CYS A 267 27.27 23.32 5.35
CA CYS A 267 26.04 22.99 4.64
C CYS A 267 26.05 23.44 3.17
N ASP A 268 26.62 24.63 2.89
CA ASP A 268 26.65 25.17 1.53
C ASP A 268 27.56 24.34 0.62
N SER A 269 28.69 23.84 1.15
CA SER A 269 29.60 22.95 0.41
C SER A 269 28.91 21.64 0.02
N LEU A 270 28.17 21.02 0.95
CA LEU A 270 27.40 19.80 0.68
C LEU A 270 26.34 20.05 -0.40
N ARG A 271 25.54 21.10 -0.26
CA ARG A 271 24.49 21.45 -1.24
C ARG A 271 25.06 21.75 -2.63
N MET A 272 26.17 22.47 -2.71
CA MET A 272 26.87 22.74 -3.97
C MET A 272 27.39 21.45 -4.62
N TYR A 273 27.93 20.54 -3.83
CA TYR A 273 28.39 19.25 -4.32
C TYR A 273 27.24 18.42 -4.90
N GLU A 274 26.14 18.31 -4.20
CA GLU A 274 24.94 17.59 -4.66
C GLU A 274 24.40 18.12 -6.00
N LEU A 275 24.44 19.43 -6.19
CA LEU A 275 24.06 20.07 -7.46
C LEU A 275 25.07 19.86 -8.58
N PHE A 276 26.33 19.66 -8.23
CA PHE A 276 27.44 19.54 -9.17
C PHE A 276 27.73 18.11 -9.61
N VAL A 277 27.39 17.10 -8.80
CA VAL A 277 27.82 15.70 -8.98
C VAL A 277 27.32 15.06 -10.28
N GLY A 278 26.24 15.54 -10.84
CA GLY A 278 25.69 15.06 -12.11
C GLY A 278 24.27 15.56 -12.40
N PRO A 279 23.70 15.15 -13.54
CA PRO A 279 22.31 15.43 -13.85
C PRO A 279 21.40 14.82 -12.77
N PRO A 280 20.43 15.58 -12.26
CA PRO A 280 19.62 15.15 -11.13
C PRO A 280 18.74 13.92 -11.39
N GLU A 281 18.48 13.57 -12.65
CA GLU A 281 17.72 12.39 -13.06
C GLU A 281 18.56 11.10 -13.16
N THR A 282 19.86 11.18 -13.00
CA THR A 282 20.77 10.02 -13.10
C THR A 282 21.28 9.61 -11.72
N ASP A 283 21.54 8.31 -11.57
CA ASP A 283 22.22 7.82 -10.37
C ASP A 283 23.65 8.36 -10.32
N ALA A 284 24.08 8.75 -9.13
CA ALA A 284 25.44 9.23 -8.87
C ALA A 284 26.16 8.33 -7.85
N GLU A 285 27.46 8.13 -8.01
CA GLU A 285 28.30 7.44 -7.03
C GLU A 285 28.90 8.47 -6.06
N TRP A 286 28.70 8.17 -4.77
CA TRP A 286 29.26 8.95 -3.66
C TRP A 286 30.68 8.56 -3.34
#